data_df04eb567487860502a028209007063c
#
_entry.id   df04eb567487860502a028209007063c
#
_cell.length_a   1.000
_cell.length_b   1.000
_cell.length_c   1.000
_cell.angle_alpha   90.00
_cell.angle_beta   90.00
_cell.angle_gamma   90.00
#
_symmetry.space_group_name_H-M   'P 1'
#
loop_
_entity.id
_entity.type
_entity.pdbx_description
1 polymer ?
#
loop_
_entity_poly.entity_id
_entity_poly.type
_entity_poly.pdbx_seq_one_letter_code
_entity_poly.pdbx_strand_id
1 'polypeptide(L)'
;MIRTVVLLLLGNLWFTANAQSDVSPTGSTDSLSSKYTLENCITEFSMDKIVKTDAGYQFWFVDKDFIDGRTLKMSVVAPHQATHAPHVHAEDEFFFILEGRAEVFLQGEWKSVGPYTSFYCPSNVEHGIRNPGDKELKYLVIKKYQK
;
A
#
# COMPACT_ATOMS: atom_id res chain seq x y z
N MET A 1 -29.35 14.50 -61.95
CA MET A 1 -29.11 15.08 -60.61
C MET A 1 -30.07 14.40 -59.66
N ILE A 2 -29.64 13.39 -58.92
CA ILE A 2 -30.46 12.64 -57.98
C ILE A 2 -30.00 13.06 -56.59
N ARG A 3 -30.90 13.70 -55.82
CA ARG A 3 -30.66 14.08 -54.41
C ARG A 3 -31.07 12.91 -53.52
N THR A 4 -30.06 12.32 -52.89
CA THR A 4 -30.29 11.28 -51.88
C THR A 4 -30.57 11.97 -50.52
N VAL A 5 -31.79 11.72 -49.97
CA VAL A 5 -32.18 12.15 -48.65
C VAL A 5 -31.76 11.06 -47.66
N VAL A 6 -30.84 11.38 -46.73
CA VAL A 6 -30.47 10.50 -45.63
C VAL A 6 -31.39 10.77 -44.44
N LEU A 7 -32.22 9.80 -44.13
CA LEU A 7 -33.12 9.82 -42.96
C LEU A 7 -32.35 9.36 -41.72
N LEU A 8 -32.07 10.29 -40.79
CA LEU A 8 -31.49 9.99 -39.48
C LEU A 8 -32.58 9.48 -38.52
N LEU A 9 -32.57 8.19 -38.25
CA LEU A 9 -33.39 7.58 -37.18
C LEU A 9 -32.73 7.81 -35.84
N LEU A 10 -33.27 8.72 -35.03
CA LEU A 10 -32.95 8.90 -33.61
C LEU A 10 -33.57 7.76 -32.80
N GLY A 11 -32.80 6.77 -32.47
CA GLY A 11 -33.19 5.72 -31.53
C GLY A 11 -33.14 6.23 -30.07
N ASN A 12 -34.31 6.38 -29.45
CA ASN A 12 -34.41 6.64 -28.00
C ASN A 12 -34.03 5.39 -27.22
N LEU A 13 -32.85 5.37 -26.63
CA LEU A 13 -32.48 4.37 -25.61
C LEU A 13 -33.14 4.77 -24.27
N TRP A 14 -34.19 4.04 -23.92
CA TRP A 14 -34.74 4.07 -22.57
C TRP A 14 -33.82 3.27 -21.66
N PHE A 15 -33.11 3.97 -20.80
CA PHE A 15 -32.45 3.34 -19.65
C PHE A 15 -33.50 3.02 -18.61
N THR A 16 -33.85 1.77 -18.46
CA THR A 16 -34.60 1.28 -17.30
C THR A 16 -33.63 1.25 -16.11
N ALA A 17 -33.81 2.18 -15.18
CA ALA A 17 -33.14 2.12 -13.88
C ALA A 17 -33.68 0.90 -13.12
N ASN A 18 -32.85 -0.13 -12.98
CA ASN A 18 -33.13 -1.22 -12.04
C ASN A 18 -33.08 -0.64 -10.62
N ALA A 19 -34.19 -0.64 -9.93
CA ALA A 19 -34.28 -0.38 -8.52
C ALA A 19 -33.47 -1.44 -7.78
N GLN A 20 -32.34 -1.05 -7.27
CA GLN A 20 -31.51 -1.85 -6.38
C GLN A 20 -32.28 -1.98 -5.07
N SER A 21 -32.72 -3.19 -4.73
CA SER A 21 -33.38 -3.47 -3.46
C SER A 21 -32.40 -3.11 -2.33
N ASP A 22 -32.78 -2.14 -1.50
CA ASP A 22 -32.13 -1.80 -0.25
C ASP A 22 -32.16 -3.02 0.67
N VAL A 23 -31.09 -3.79 0.66
CA VAL A 23 -30.79 -4.72 1.74
C VAL A 23 -30.20 -3.87 2.87
N SER A 24 -31.04 -3.46 3.80
CA SER A 24 -30.61 -2.84 5.05
C SER A 24 -29.73 -3.84 5.80
N PRO A 25 -28.46 -3.54 6.10
CA PRO A 25 -27.66 -4.37 6.97
C PRO A 25 -28.17 -4.22 8.41
N THR A 26 -28.99 -5.17 8.88
CA THR A 26 -29.35 -5.32 10.29
C THR A 26 -28.16 -5.91 11.07
N GLY A 27 -27.18 -5.10 11.35
CA GLY A 27 -26.05 -5.42 12.23
C GLY A 27 -25.54 -4.10 12.82
N SER A 28 -25.40 -4.02 14.13
CA SER A 28 -25.08 -2.81 14.88
C SER A 28 -23.86 -2.08 14.34
N THR A 29 -24.08 -1.12 13.46
CA THR A 29 -23.05 -0.24 12.89
C THR A 29 -22.66 0.88 13.85
N ASP A 30 -23.44 1.12 14.90
CA ASP A 30 -23.25 2.27 15.80
C ASP A 30 -21.98 2.21 16.65
N SER A 31 -21.49 1.02 17.03
CA SER A 31 -20.29 0.92 17.86
C SER A 31 -18.98 1.03 17.07
N LEU A 32 -19.00 0.70 15.78
CA LEU A 32 -17.83 0.82 14.91
C LEU A 32 -17.69 2.23 14.35
N SER A 33 -18.80 2.92 14.07
CA SER A 33 -18.76 4.30 13.55
C SER A 33 -18.20 5.31 14.54
N SER A 34 -18.36 5.07 15.85
CA SER A 34 -17.83 5.95 16.90
C SER A 34 -16.31 5.83 17.12
N LYS A 35 -15.69 4.73 16.69
CA LYS A 35 -14.26 4.47 16.87
C LYS A 35 -13.40 5.20 15.81
N TYR A 36 -13.92 5.35 14.59
CA TYR A 36 -13.18 5.87 13.45
C TYR A 36 -13.73 7.23 13.03
N THR A 37 -12.85 8.24 12.97
CA THR A 37 -13.15 9.59 12.52
C THR A 37 -12.16 9.97 11.42
N LEU A 38 -12.46 11.01 10.66
CA LEU A 38 -11.48 11.53 9.67
C LEU A 38 -10.19 11.96 10.36
N GLU A 39 -10.29 12.49 11.57
CA GLU A 39 -9.13 12.95 12.34
C GLU A 39 -8.18 11.79 12.70
N ASN A 40 -8.70 10.63 13.14
CA ASN A 40 -7.85 9.50 13.53
C ASN A 40 -7.55 8.52 12.38
N CYS A 41 -8.27 8.61 11.25
CA CYS A 41 -8.04 7.79 10.06
C CYS A 41 -7.11 8.46 9.04
N ILE A 42 -6.77 9.74 9.19
CA ILE A 42 -5.85 10.45 8.32
C ILE A 42 -4.55 10.69 9.09
N THR A 43 -3.44 10.23 8.53
CA THR A 43 -2.10 10.45 9.08
C THR A 43 -1.24 11.10 8.01
N GLU A 44 -0.85 12.36 8.23
CA GLU A 44 0.08 13.07 7.38
C GLU A 44 1.52 12.83 7.83
N PHE A 45 2.42 12.74 6.85
CA PHE A 45 3.85 12.63 7.12
C PHE A 45 4.37 13.87 7.86
N SER A 46 5.18 13.63 8.91
CA SER A 46 5.87 14.69 9.64
C SER A 46 7.28 14.24 10.03
N MET A 47 8.27 15.08 9.78
CA MET A 47 9.65 14.85 10.20
C MET A 47 9.82 14.80 11.73
N ASP A 48 8.93 15.42 12.50
CA ASP A 48 8.97 15.42 13.96
C ASP A 48 8.54 14.08 14.57
N LYS A 49 7.87 13.24 13.76
CA LYS A 49 7.33 11.94 14.19
C LYS A 49 8.09 10.74 13.62
N ILE A 50 9.22 10.97 12.95
CA ILE A 50 10.03 9.86 12.43
C ILE A 50 10.70 9.08 13.56
N VAL A 51 10.93 7.80 13.31
CA VAL A 51 11.79 6.95 14.13
C VAL A 51 13.11 6.75 13.40
N LYS A 52 14.20 7.28 13.96
CA LYS A 52 15.55 7.12 13.40
C LYS A 52 15.99 5.65 13.50
N THR A 53 16.73 5.21 12.50
CA THR A 53 17.38 3.88 12.43
C THR A 53 18.84 4.07 12.03
N ASP A 54 19.65 3.03 12.17
CA ASP A 54 21.07 3.09 11.75
C ASP A 54 21.22 3.32 10.24
N ALA A 55 20.23 2.89 9.44
CA ALA A 55 20.23 3.01 8.00
C ALA A 55 19.42 4.19 7.45
N GLY A 56 18.81 5.02 8.31
CA GLY A 56 17.96 6.15 7.89
C GLY A 56 16.84 6.44 8.87
N TYR A 57 15.58 6.33 8.44
CA TYR A 57 14.44 6.53 9.33
C TYR A 57 13.18 5.79 8.85
N GLN A 58 12.20 5.70 9.76
CA GLN A 58 10.88 5.15 9.51
C GLN A 58 9.80 6.14 9.93
N PHE A 59 8.64 6.08 9.27
CA PHE A 59 7.44 6.80 9.66
C PHE A 59 6.24 5.85 9.63
N TRP A 60 5.47 5.82 10.71
CA TRP A 60 4.30 4.97 10.86
C TRP A 60 3.04 5.77 10.52
N PHE A 61 2.41 5.49 9.36
CA PHE A 61 1.09 6.02 9.02
C PHE A 61 0.01 5.29 9.81
N VAL A 62 0.17 3.99 9.99
CA VAL A 62 -0.71 3.14 10.81
C VAL A 62 0.19 2.22 11.62
N ASP A 63 0.11 2.32 12.94
CA ASP A 63 0.81 1.43 13.85
C ASP A 63 -0.03 0.17 14.16
N LYS A 64 0.58 -0.81 14.82
CA LYS A 64 -0.03 -2.11 15.14
C LYS A 64 -1.21 -2.04 16.11
N ASP A 65 -1.37 -0.93 16.81
CA ASP A 65 -2.39 -0.78 17.86
C ASP A 65 -3.68 -0.16 17.32
N PHE A 66 -3.62 0.53 16.18
CA PHE A 66 -4.77 1.18 15.58
C PHE A 66 -5.76 0.19 14.94
N ILE A 67 -5.27 -0.78 14.13
CA ILE A 67 -6.11 -1.77 13.42
C ILE A 67 -5.52 -3.18 13.62
N ASP A 68 -5.94 -3.88 14.65
CA ASP A 68 -5.69 -5.33 14.84
C ASP A 68 -4.38 -5.86 14.20
N GLY A 69 -3.26 -5.24 14.55
CA GLY A 69 -1.93 -5.60 14.09
C GLY A 69 -1.58 -5.20 12.66
N ARG A 70 -2.50 -4.64 11.88
CA ARG A 70 -2.19 -4.13 10.54
C ARG A 70 -1.42 -2.83 10.62
N THR A 71 -0.40 -2.72 9.79
CA THR A 71 0.47 -1.54 9.78
C THR A 71 0.68 -1.02 8.37
N LEU A 72 0.91 0.28 8.29
CA LEU A 72 1.43 0.95 7.11
C LEU A 72 2.59 1.82 7.55
N LYS A 73 3.79 1.48 7.10
CA LYS A 73 5.02 2.16 7.46
C LYS A 73 5.78 2.58 6.21
N MET A 74 6.34 3.77 6.20
CA MET A 74 7.36 4.17 5.23
C MET A 74 8.75 3.94 5.85
N SER A 75 9.65 3.34 5.08
CA SER A 75 11.07 3.24 5.39
C SER A 75 11.86 4.08 4.40
N VAL A 76 12.79 4.86 4.90
CA VAL A 76 13.76 5.63 4.12
C VAL A 76 15.15 5.14 4.48
N VAL A 77 15.87 4.67 3.47
CA VAL A 77 17.17 4.01 3.61
C VAL A 77 18.24 4.83 2.88
N ALA A 78 19.28 5.20 3.61
CA ALA A 78 20.40 5.94 3.08
C ALA A 78 21.14 5.17 1.95
N PRO A 79 21.92 5.86 1.11
CA PRO A 79 22.72 5.23 0.08
C PRO A 79 23.58 4.07 0.62
N HIS A 80 23.61 2.97 -0.14
CA HIS A 80 24.44 1.78 0.14
C HIS A 80 24.17 1.11 1.50
N GLN A 81 22.95 1.30 2.05
CA GLN A 81 22.55 0.74 3.35
C GLN A 81 21.39 -0.28 3.20
N ALA A 82 21.22 -1.07 4.24
CA ALA A 82 20.06 -1.93 4.45
C ALA A 82 19.56 -1.74 5.89
N THR A 83 18.25 -1.84 6.11
CA THR A 83 17.70 -1.76 7.47
C THR A 83 18.14 -2.94 8.35
N HIS A 84 18.35 -4.09 7.73
CA HIS A 84 18.88 -5.33 8.33
C HIS A 84 19.30 -6.30 7.21
N ALA A 85 20.06 -7.34 7.57
CA ALA A 85 20.36 -8.45 6.68
C ALA A 85 19.07 -9.22 6.29
N PRO A 86 19.08 -10.02 5.20
CA PRO A 86 17.98 -10.94 4.90
C PRO A 86 17.65 -11.80 6.12
N HIS A 87 16.36 -12.00 6.37
CA HIS A 87 15.85 -12.65 7.57
C HIS A 87 14.53 -13.37 7.31
N VAL A 88 14.06 -14.12 8.31
CA VAL A 88 12.81 -14.88 8.29
C VAL A 88 11.95 -14.46 9.46
N HIS A 89 10.64 -14.31 9.23
CA HIS A 89 9.63 -14.14 10.28
C HIS A 89 8.29 -14.75 9.89
N ALA A 90 7.40 -14.92 10.87
CA ALA A 90 6.13 -15.63 10.70
C ALA A 90 5.09 -14.84 9.90
N GLU A 91 5.13 -13.52 9.93
CA GLU A 91 4.19 -12.69 9.18
C GLU A 91 4.64 -12.54 7.74
N ASP A 92 3.68 -12.43 6.84
CA ASP A 92 3.93 -11.93 5.49
C ASP A 92 3.94 -10.40 5.45
N GLU A 93 4.57 -9.85 4.43
CA GLU A 93 4.56 -8.40 4.22
C GLU A 93 4.69 -8.05 2.74
N PHE A 94 4.29 -6.82 2.42
CA PHE A 94 4.51 -6.22 1.11
C PHE A 94 5.42 -5.01 1.25
N PHE A 95 6.39 -4.91 0.34
CA PHE A 95 7.11 -3.67 0.07
C PHE A 95 6.56 -3.04 -1.20
N PHE A 96 6.44 -1.72 -1.20
CA PHE A 96 6.09 -0.96 -2.39
C PHE A 96 7.07 0.20 -2.56
N ILE A 97 7.85 0.17 -3.63
CA ILE A 97 8.91 1.14 -3.86
C ILE A 97 8.29 2.46 -4.32
N LEU A 98 8.57 3.55 -3.59
CA LEU A 98 8.13 4.90 -3.93
C LEU A 98 9.19 5.65 -4.73
N GLU A 99 10.42 5.66 -4.23
CA GLU A 99 11.53 6.43 -4.80
C GLU A 99 12.85 5.65 -4.67
N GLY A 100 13.78 5.92 -5.58
CA GLY A 100 15.10 5.31 -5.57
C GLY A 100 15.13 3.94 -6.26
N ARG A 101 16.24 3.22 -6.07
CA ARG A 101 16.45 1.87 -6.57
C ARG A 101 16.60 0.93 -5.40
N ALA A 102 15.91 -0.17 -5.42
CA ALA A 102 16.04 -1.23 -4.42
C ALA A 102 16.67 -2.48 -5.04
N GLU A 103 17.39 -3.24 -4.23
CA GLU A 103 17.62 -4.66 -4.45
C GLU A 103 16.81 -5.43 -3.43
N VAL A 104 15.95 -6.30 -3.94
CA VAL A 104 15.10 -7.19 -3.13
C VAL A 104 15.68 -8.61 -3.17
N PHE A 105 15.62 -9.28 -2.03
CA PHE A 105 16.15 -10.64 -1.84
C PHE A 105 15.02 -11.60 -1.53
N LEU A 106 15.05 -12.76 -2.16
CA LEU A 106 14.16 -13.88 -1.84
C LEU A 106 14.91 -15.20 -2.05
N GLN A 107 14.99 -16.02 -1.01
CA GLN A 107 15.51 -17.40 -1.09
C GLN A 107 16.88 -17.53 -1.83
N GLY A 108 17.83 -16.68 -1.51
CA GLY A 108 19.19 -16.74 -2.09
C GLY A 108 19.40 -15.87 -3.32
N GLU A 109 18.36 -15.26 -3.89
CA GLU A 109 18.46 -14.46 -5.11
C GLU A 109 18.20 -12.98 -4.85
N TRP A 110 19.03 -12.10 -5.44
CA TRP A 110 18.83 -10.65 -5.45
C TRP A 110 18.31 -10.18 -6.79
N LYS A 111 17.34 -9.25 -6.76
CA LYS A 111 16.82 -8.60 -7.95
C LYS A 111 16.74 -7.10 -7.76
N SER A 112 17.27 -6.34 -8.73
CA SER A 112 17.16 -4.87 -8.76
C SER A 112 15.79 -4.46 -9.31
N VAL A 113 15.13 -3.53 -8.60
CA VAL A 113 13.81 -2.97 -8.94
C VAL A 113 13.81 -1.46 -8.77
N GLY A 114 12.90 -0.78 -9.49
CA GLY A 114 12.71 0.67 -9.43
C GLY A 114 11.40 1.07 -8.77
N PRO A 115 11.05 2.38 -8.82
CA PRO A 115 9.80 2.90 -8.30
C PRO A 115 8.56 2.21 -8.89
N TYR A 116 7.46 2.26 -8.14
CA TYR A 116 6.16 1.66 -8.48
C TYR A 116 6.18 0.15 -8.66
N THR A 117 7.12 -0.51 -7.99
CA THR A 117 7.23 -1.98 -7.95
C THR A 117 6.80 -2.49 -6.59
N SER A 118 5.95 -3.49 -6.56
CA SER A 118 5.62 -4.24 -5.33
C SER A 118 6.50 -5.48 -5.21
N PHE A 119 6.83 -5.84 -3.98
CA PHE A 119 7.52 -7.08 -3.64
C PHE A 119 6.78 -7.75 -2.48
N TYR A 120 6.30 -8.97 -2.69
CA TYR A 120 5.65 -9.78 -1.67
C TYR A 120 6.69 -10.66 -0.98
N CYS A 121 6.74 -10.57 0.34
CA CYS A 121 7.57 -11.38 1.22
C CYS A 121 6.69 -12.43 1.91
N PRO A 122 6.73 -13.69 1.46
CA PRO A 122 5.89 -14.74 2.06
C PRO A 122 6.31 -15.03 3.52
N SER A 123 5.34 -15.43 4.33
CA SER A 123 5.55 -15.92 5.70
C SER A 123 6.59 -17.06 5.71
N ASN A 124 7.51 -17.04 6.67
CA ASN A 124 8.56 -18.03 6.90
C ASN A 124 9.52 -18.25 5.71
N VAL A 125 9.61 -17.29 4.79
CA VAL A 125 10.55 -17.33 3.67
C VAL A 125 11.61 -16.25 3.88
N GLU A 126 12.89 -16.59 3.66
CA GLU A 126 13.98 -15.62 3.79
C GLU A 126 13.86 -14.54 2.74
N HIS A 127 13.84 -13.29 3.20
CA HIS A 127 13.67 -12.11 2.34
C HIS A 127 14.44 -10.91 2.90
N GLY A 128 14.60 -9.89 2.06
CA GLY A 128 15.31 -8.66 2.44
C GLY A 128 15.17 -7.57 1.39
N ILE A 129 15.59 -6.38 1.77
CA ILE A 129 15.65 -5.21 0.90
C ILE A 129 16.85 -4.34 1.28
N ARG A 130 17.54 -3.80 0.26
CA ARG A 130 18.63 -2.84 0.45
C ARG A 130 18.61 -1.75 -0.60
N ASN A 131 19.29 -0.66 -0.29
CA ASN A 131 19.53 0.44 -1.20
C ASN A 131 20.91 0.29 -1.86
N PRO A 132 21.01 -0.10 -3.13
CA PRO A 132 22.29 -0.18 -3.85
C PRO A 132 22.72 1.17 -4.46
N GLY A 133 21.86 2.18 -4.43
CA GLY A 133 22.05 3.45 -5.14
C GLY A 133 22.70 4.55 -4.32
N ASP A 134 23.01 5.67 -5.01
CA ASP A 134 23.65 6.87 -4.44
C ASP A 134 22.62 7.88 -3.89
N LYS A 135 21.32 7.58 -3.97
CA LYS A 135 20.21 8.38 -3.43
C LYS A 135 19.42 7.56 -2.42
N GLU A 136 18.64 8.22 -1.60
CA GLU A 136 17.74 7.55 -0.66
C GLU A 136 16.78 6.61 -1.39
N LEU A 137 16.53 5.47 -0.79
CA LEU A 137 15.46 4.55 -1.16
C LEU A 137 14.29 4.80 -0.21
N LYS A 138 13.07 5.05 -0.78
CA LYS A 138 11.84 5.15 -0.02
C LYS A 138 10.87 4.05 -0.43
N TYR A 139 10.33 3.33 0.53
CA TYR A 139 9.34 2.28 0.27
C TYR A 139 8.34 2.17 1.40
N LEU A 140 7.14 1.73 1.06
CA LEU A 140 6.11 1.36 2.03
C LEU A 140 6.30 -0.09 2.46
N VAL A 141 5.99 -0.36 3.72
CA VAL A 141 5.87 -1.70 4.30
C VAL A 141 4.45 -1.86 4.79
N ILE A 142 3.75 -2.85 4.27
CA ILE A 142 2.40 -3.24 4.69
C ILE A 142 2.53 -4.62 5.32
N LYS A 143 2.20 -4.71 6.61
CA LYS A 143 2.37 -5.94 7.40
C LYS A 143 1.21 -6.10 8.38
N LYS A 144 0.85 -7.36 8.67
CA LYS A 144 -0.07 -7.68 9.74
C LYS A 144 0.68 -8.49 10.80
N TYR A 145 0.95 -7.86 11.95
CA TYR A 145 1.51 -8.56 13.11
C TYR A 145 0.47 -9.49 13.73
N GLN A 146 0.90 -10.68 14.12
CA GLN A 146 0.08 -11.56 14.96
C GLN A 146 0.05 -10.99 16.40
N LYS A 147 -1.11 -11.03 17.02
CA LYS A 147 -1.29 -10.68 18.43
C LYS A 147 -1.20 -11.93 19.28
#